data_e446974b0811016ae99a8f13872767c4
#
_entry.id   e446974b0811016ae99a8f13872767c4
#
_cell.length_a   1.000
_cell.length_b   1.000
_cell.length_c   1.000
_cell.angle_alpha   90.00
_cell.angle_beta   90.00
_cell.angle_gamma   90.00
#
_symmetry.space_group_name_H-M   'P 1'
#
loop_
_entity.id
_entity.type
_entity.pdbx_description
1 polymer ?
#
loop_
_entity_poly.entity_id
_entity_poly.type
_entity_poly.pdbx_seq_one_letter_code
_entity_poly.pdbx_strand_id
1 'polypeptide(L)'
;HGPDTLRRLVARVERERLDLASLMVLLQAETLPERALIPAFLYFFLMLYPPKWIGDEELSTAGAAGGCILLKREALEKIGGFAAIRGEVIDDCALAKAVKNNSGRVWMGLTRKSASLRAYKTFGEIRDLISRTAFTQLRYSTVILIGTLAGMFLTYVAPVLLVLAHDPIARLLGFIAWFLMALSFLPTARFYRVSPVWAPLLPLMALFYSWATWLSAWRYWTGKGGLWKGRAQAPGNK
;
A
#
# COMPACT_ATOMS: atom_id res chain seq x y z
N HIS A 1 3.15 19.86 -4.15
CA HIS A 1 4.57 19.50 -3.90
C HIS A 1 5.27 20.70 -3.26
N GLY A 2 6.17 20.45 -2.30
CA GLY A 2 7.02 21.48 -1.75
C GLY A 2 7.99 22.05 -2.82
N PRO A 3 8.45 23.30 -2.67
CA PRO A 3 9.24 24.00 -3.71
C PRO A 3 10.53 23.27 -4.10
N ASP A 4 11.16 22.54 -3.17
CA ASP A 4 12.39 21.81 -3.43
C ASP A 4 12.19 20.33 -3.82
N THR A 5 10.96 19.85 -3.91
CA THR A 5 10.68 18.41 -4.11
C THR A 5 11.30 17.91 -5.42
N LEU A 6 11.07 18.64 -6.52
CA LEU A 6 11.61 18.25 -7.84
C LEU A 6 13.14 18.28 -7.85
N ARG A 7 13.75 19.36 -7.36
CA ARG A 7 15.21 19.49 -7.30
C ARG A 7 15.87 18.35 -6.54
N ARG A 8 15.32 18.00 -5.37
CA ARG A 8 15.84 16.89 -4.53
C ARG A 8 15.66 15.53 -5.19
N LEU A 9 14.55 15.35 -5.91
CA LEU A 9 14.26 14.10 -6.61
C LEU A 9 15.22 13.92 -7.80
N VAL A 10 15.43 14.98 -8.59
CA VAL A 10 16.41 15.00 -9.70
C VAL A 10 17.82 14.72 -9.18
N ALA A 11 18.28 15.45 -8.16
CA ALA A 11 19.61 15.25 -7.56
C ALA A 11 19.81 13.81 -7.04
N ARG A 12 18.73 13.17 -6.51
CA ARG A 12 18.79 11.76 -6.11
C ARG A 12 18.91 10.84 -7.32
N VAL A 13 18.08 11.05 -8.35
CA VAL A 13 18.08 10.26 -9.58
C VAL A 13 19.47 10.28 -10.23
N GLU A 14 20.09 11.44 -10.29
CA GLU A 14 21.43 11.60 -10.85
C GLU A 14 22.50 10.91 -9.98
N ARG A 15 22.53 11.21 -8.67
CA ARG A 15 23.52 10.67 -7.73
C ARG A 15 23.46 9.14 -7.64
N GLU A 16 22.28 8.56 -7.58
CA GLU A 16 22.06 7.12 -7.40
C GLU A 16 21.84 6.40 -8.74
N ARG A 17 21.93 7.13 -9.87
CA ARG A 17 21.72 6.60 -11.24
C ARG A 17 20.42 5.84 -11.39
N LEU A 18 19.34 6.38 -10.79
CA LEU A 18 18.03 5.77 -10.86
C LEU A 18 17.37 6.02 -12.21
N ASP A 19 16.50 5.11 -12.62
CA ASP A 19 15.66 5.24 -13.80
C ASP A 19 14.25 5.68 -13.44
N LEU A 20 13.76 5.23 -12.25
CA LEU A 20 12.50 5.67 -11.68
C LEU A 20 12.68 6.00 -10.20
N ALA A 21 12.24 7.18 -9.78
CA ALA A 21 12.14 7.56 -8.38
C ALA A 21 10.71 7.95 -8.04
N SER A 22 10.16 7.37 -6.98
CA SER A 22 8.80 7.65 -6.51
C SER A 22 8.80 8.13 -5.08
N LEU A 23 7.87 9.04 -4.77
CA LEU A 23 7.59 9.50 -3.42
C LEU A 23 6.17 9.16 -3.03
N MET A 24 6.03 8.37 -1.97
CA MET A 24 4.77 8.28 -1.24
C MET A 24 4.51 9.62 -0.57
N VAL A 25 3.58 10.38 -1.15
CA VAL A 25 3.15 11.68 -0.63
C VAL A 25 2.26 11.50 0.60
N LEU A 26 2.21 12.52 1.45
CA LEU A 26 1.33 12.49 2.62
C LEU A 26 -0.13 12.54 2.16
N LEU A 27 -0.89 11.50 2.45
CA LEU A 27 -2.35 11.51 2.29
C LEU A 27 -2.98 12.32 3.43
N GLN A 28 -4.18 12.84 3.23
CA GLN A 28 -4.88 13.57 4.30
C GLN A 28 -5.28 12.61 5.43
N ALA A 29 -5.15 13.07 6.68
CA ALA A 29 -5.50 12.34 7.89
C ALA A 29 -6.10 13.29 8.93
N GLU A 30 -7.18 13.99 8.54
CA GLU A 30 -7.83 15.04 9.33
C GLU A 30 -9.08 14.53 10.02
N THR A 31 -9.94 13.81 9.31
CA THR A 31 -11.17 13.24 9.83
C THR A 31 -10.92 11.98 10.65
N LEU A 32 -11.90 11.53 11.44
CA LEU A 32 -11.80 10.29 12.21
C LEU A 32 -11.50 9.06 11.32
N PRO A 33 -12.23 8.81 10.21
CA PRO A 33 -11.90 7.70 9.30
C PRO A 33 -10.49 7.79 8.74
N GLU A 34 -10.05 8.98 8.34
CA GLU A 34 -8.70 9.18 7.80
C GLU A 34 -7.63 8.91 8.86
N ARG A 35 -7.77 9.45 10.10
CA ARG A 35 -6.83 9.22 11.19
C ARG A 35 -6.73 7.74 11.56
N ALA A 36 -7.84 7.01 11.48
CA ALA A 36 -7.87 5.60 11.78
C ALA A 36 -7.23 4.77 10.65
N LEU A 37 -7.58 5.02 9.39
CA LEU A 37 -7.32 4.08 8.31
C LEU A 37 -6.22 4.51 7.34
N ILE A 38 -5.96 5.81 7.14
CA ILE A 38 -4.91 6.25 6.19
C ILE A 38 -3.48 5.90 6.66
N PRO A 39 -3.12 6.07 7.96
CA PRO A 39 -1.84 5.54 8.43
C PRO A 39 -1.72 4.02 8.25
N ALA A 40 -2.80 3.27 8.47
CA ALA A 40 -2.82 1.83 8.24
C ALA A 40 -2.66 1.49 6.75
N PHE A 41 -3.19 2.31 5.83
CA PHE A 41 -2.91 2.17 4.39
C PHE A 41 -1.41 2.21 4.10
N LEU A 42 -0.71 3.22 4.60
CA LEU A 42 0.74 3.30 4.43
C LEU A 42 1.45 2.10 5.07
N TYR A 43 1.05 1.70 6.26
CA TYR A 43 1.63 0.56 6.98
C TYR A 43 1.54 -0.73 6.15
N PHE A 44 0.35 -1.09 5.67
CA PHE A 44 0.15 -2.27 4.83
C PHE A 44 0.83 -2.14 3.46
N PHE A 45 0.84 -0.94 2.88
CA PHE A 45 1.56 -0.69 1.63
C PHE A 45 3.06 -0.95 1.78
N LEU A 46 3.69 -0.48 2.86
CA LEU A 46 5.11 -0.70 3.12
C LEU A 46 5.44 -2.17 3.44
N MET A 47 4.50 -2.95 3.94
CA MET A 47 4.65 -4.41 4.09
C MET A 47 4.63 -5.14 2.76
N LEU A 48 3.79 -4.70 1.81
CA LEU A 48 3.74 -5.26 0.45
C LEU A 48 4.93 -4.81 -0.40
N TYR A 49 5.36 -3.58 -0.19
CA TYR A 49 6.41 -2.91 -0.98
C TYR A 49 7.46 -2.27 -0.07
N PRO A 50 8.29 -3.08 0.62
CA PRO A 50 9.36 -2.54 1.46
C PRO A 50 10.33 -1.69 0.62
N PRO A 51 10.56 -0.40 0.94
CA PRO A 51 11.41 0.47 0.13
C PRO A 51 12.83 -0.06 -0.09
N LYS A 52 13.38 -0.77 0.91
CA LYS A 52 14.68 -1.43 0.80
C LYS A 52 14.68 -2.50 -0.29
N TRP A 53 13.62 -3.29 -0.40
CA TRP A 53 13.49 -4.34 -1.42
C TRP A 53 13.20 -3.77 -2.81
N ILE A 54 12.50 -2.63 -2.89
CA ILE A 54 12.29 -1.93 -4.16
C ILE A 54 13.62 -1.48 -4.75
N GLY A 55 14.52 -0.92 -3.91
CA GLY A 55 15.84 -0.44 -4.31
C GLY A 55 16.88 -1.52 -4.53
N ASP A 56 16.61 -2.75 -4.12
CA ASP A 56 17.52 -3.89 -4.30
C ASP A 56 17.37 -4.46 -5.72
N GLU A 57 18.44 -4.47 -6.49
CA GLU A 57 18.46 -4.89 -7.90
C GLU A 57 18.30 -6.41 -8.04
N GLU A 58 18.66 -7.20 -7.02
CA GLU A 58 18.53 -8.66 -7.03
C GLU A 58 17.12 -9.14 -6.73
N LEU A 59 16.30 -8.32 -6.06
CA LEU A 59 14.94 -8.68 -5.70
C LEU A 59 13.93 -8.26 -6.77
N SER A 60 12.96 -9.12 -7.05
CA SER A 60 11.89 -8.83 -8.02
C SER A 60 10.83 -7.85 -7.52
N THR A 61 10.90 -7.45 -6.24
CA THR A 61 9.94 -6.50 -5.64
C THR A 61 10.08 -5.14 -6.31
N ALA A 62 8.99 -4.67 -6.88
CA ALA A 62 8.90 -3.34 -7.50
C ALA A 62 7.61 -2.66 -7.08
N GLY A 63 7.70 -1.40 -6.72
CA GLY A 63 6.55 -0.60 -6.32
C GLY A 63 6.84 0.89 -6.47
N ALA A 64 5.81 1.64 -6.69
CA ALA A 64 5.83 3.09 -6.74
C ALA A 64 4.52 3.64 -6.16
N ALA A 65 4.52 4.90 -5.82
CA ALA A 65 3.33 5.64 -5.40
C ALA A 65 3.01 6.71 -6.43
N GLY A 66 1.85 6.63 -7.04
CA GLY A 66 1.43 7.49 -8.15
C GLY A 66 1.33 8.99 -7.84
N GLY A 67 1.40 9.36 -6.55
CA GLY A 67 1.34 10.75 -6.12
C GLY A 67 2.53 11.61 -6.57
N CYS A 68 3.71 11.02 -6.76
CA CYS A 68 4.90 11.69 -7.28
C CYS A 68 5.90 10.68 -7.86
N ILE A 69 6.05 10.67 -9.17
CA ILE A 69 7.00 9.83 -9.89
C ILE A 69 7.87 10.69 -10.79
N LEU A 70 9.18 10.51 -10.71
CA LEU A 70 10.16 10.98 -11.67
C LEU A 70 10.72 9.78 -12.43
N LEU A 71 10.53 9.78 -13.75
CA LEU A 71 10.94 8.70 -14.65
C LEU A 71 11.84 9.28 -15.73
N LYS A 72 12.98 8.64 -15.99
CA LYS A 72 13.81 8.98 -17.13
C LYS A 72 13.11 8.64 -18.43
N ARG A 73 13.26 9.50 -19.42
CA ARG A 73 12.65 9.32 -20.74
C ARG A 73 13.15 8.04 -21.42
N GLU A 74 14.44 7.78 -21.34
CA GLU A 74 15.08 6.60 -21.91
C GLU A 74 14.52 5.30 -21.28
N ALA A 75 14.28 5.31 -19.98
CA ALA A 75 13.66 4.17 -19.30
C ALA A 75 12.22 3.93 -19.75
N LEU A 76 11.45 5.02 -19.96
CA LEU A 76 10.08 4.93 -20.51
C LEU A 76 10.09 4.38 -21.92
N GLU A 77 11.00 4.86 -22.78
CA GLU A 77 11.14 4.38 -24.17
C GLU A 77 11.55 2.90 -24.19
N LYS A 78 12.49 2.50 -23.32
CA LYS A 78 12.98 1.11 -23.20
C LYS A 78 11.86 0.11 -22.85
N ILE A 79 10.88 0.50 -22.05
CA ILE A 79 9.75 -0.38 -21.69
C ILE A 79 8.63 -0.38 -22.75
N GLY A 80 8.73 0.40 -23.84
CA GLY A 80 7.69 0.54 -24.85
C GLY A 80 6.65 1.63 -24.55
N GLY A 81 7.00 2.62 -23.72
CA GLY A 81 6.13 3.73 -23.34
C GLY A 81 5.02 3.32 -22.37
N PHE A 82 4.06 4.21 -22.17
CA PHE A 82 2.89 3.94 -21.31
C PHE A 82 1.94 2.87 -21.90
N ALA A 83 2.12 2.51 -23.16
CA ALA A 83 1.36 1.42 -23.78
C ALA A 83 1.65 0.06 -23.09
N ALA A 84 2.85 -0.13 -22.56
CA ALA A 84 3.26 -1.35 -21.86
C ALA A 84 2.48 -1.63 -20.56
N ILE A 85 1.87 -0.60 -19.97
CA ILE A 85 1.08 -0.71 -18.73
C ILE A 85 -0.41 -0.43 -18.98
N ARG A 86 -0.83 -0.41 -20.26
CA ARG A 86 -2.23 -0.15 -20.61
C ARG A 86 -3.13 -1.23 -19.99
N GLY A 87 -4.17 -0.80 -19.29
CA GLY A 87 -5.13 -1.71 -18.64
C GLY A 87 -4.75 -2.16 -17.23
N GLU A 88 -3.55 -1.84 -16.76
CA GLU A 88 -3.18 -2.12 -15.37
C GLU A 88 -3.98 -1.25 -14.40
N VAL A 89 -4.57 -1.89 -13.39
CA VAL A 89 -5.38 -1.21 -12.36
C VAL A 89 -4.49 -0.47 -11.36
N ILE A 90 -3.29 -1.01 -11.12
CA ILE A 90 -2.26 -0.45 -10.23
C ILE A 90 -1.11 0.00 -11.13
N ASP A 91 -1.36 1.07 -11.87
CA ASP A 91 -0.50 1.57 -12.95
C ASP A 91 0.89 2.03 -12.47
N ASP A 92 0.97 2.63 -11.29
CA ASP A 92 2.22 3.08 -10.68
C ASP A 92 3.15 1.91 -10.32
N CYS A 93 2.64 0.87 -9.68
CA CYS A 93 3.41 -0.33 -9.37
C CYS A 93 3.73 -1.14 -10.65
N ALA A 94 2.82 -1.18 -11.62
CA ALA A 94 3.08 -1.82 -12.91
C ALA A 94 4.20 -1.11 -13.67
N LEU A 95 4.22 0.24 -13.66
CA LEU A 95 5.28 1.04 -14.25
C LEU A 95 6.64 0.74 -13.60
N ALA A 96 6.70 0.75 -12.27
CA ALA A 96 7.91 0.42 -11.53
C ALA A 96 8.42 -0.99 -11.86
N LYS A 97 7.50 -1.96 -11.96
CA LYS A 97 7.80 -3.33 -12.33
C LYS A 97 8.33 -3.44 -13.77
N ALA A 98 7.71 -2.75 -14.72
CA ALA A 98 8.16 -2.73 -16.11
C ALA A 98 9.59 -2.16 -16.22
N VAL A 99 9.90 -1.07 -15.53
CA VAL A 99 11.24 -0.49 -15.47
C VAL A 99 12.25 -1.49 -14.88
N LYS A 100 11.92 -2.09 -13.73
CA LYS A 100 12.81 -3.04 -13.04
C LYS A 100 13.06 -4.31 -13.85
N ASN A 101 12.03 -4.86 -14.50
CA ASN A 101 12.16 -6.03 -15.38
C ASN A 101 13.04 -5.76 -16.62
N ASN A 102 13.23 -4.51 -16.99
CA ASN A 102 14.16 -4.07 -18.06
C ASN A 102 15.51 -3.58 -17.49
N SER A 103 15.92 -4.11 -16.33
CA SER A 103 17.18 -3.77 -15.64
C SER A 103 17.31 -2.28 -15.28
N GLY A 104 16.18 -1.60 -15.10
CA GLY A 104 16.15 -0.22 -14.61
C GLY A 104 16.18 -0.17 -13.08
N ARG A 105 16.83 0.87 -12.55
CA ARG A 105 16.96 1.10 -11.10
C ARG A 105 15.79 1.90 -10.58
N VAL A 106 15.05 1.30 -9.63
CA VAL A 106 13.84 1.88 -9.04
C VAL A 106 14.11 2.25 -7.59
N TRP A 107 13.59 3.39 -7.17
CA TRP A 107 13.64 3.83 -5.78
C TRP A 107 12.29 4.41 -5.34
N MET A 108 11.89 4.10 -4.11
CA MET A 108 10.71 4.69 -3.48
C MET A 108 11.06 5.21 -2.08
N GLY A 109 10.55 6.38 -1.76
CA GLY A 109 10.71 6.98 -0.43
C GLY A 109 9.43 7.64 0.07
N LEU A 110 9.45 8.06 1.32
CA LEU A 110 8.35 8.79 1.96
C LEU A 110 8.66 10.28 2.00
N THR A 111 7.63 11.12 1.83
CA THR A 111 7.78 12.57 1.99
C THR A 111 6.58 13.18 2.70
N ARG A 112 6.87 14.17 3.57
CA ARG A 112 5.88 15.06 4.17
C ARG A 112 5.85 16.44 3.52
N LYS A 113 6.75 16.68 2.55
CA LYS A 113 6.84 17.96 1.81
C LYS A 113 5.90 18.01 0.61
N SER A 114 5.28 16.88 0.28
CA SER A 114 4.23 16.80 -0.73
C SER A 114 3.04 16.10 -0.13
N ALA A 115 1.85 16.66 -0.30
CA ALA A 115 0.61 16.12 0.21
C ALA A 115 -0.40 15.92 -0.93
N SER A 116 -1.26 14.93 -0.79
CA SER A 116 -2.41 14.74 -1.65
C SER A 116 -3.48 15.79 -1.33
N LEU A 117 -4.06 16.35 -2.37
CA LEU A 117 -5.24 17.24 -2.24
C LEU A 117 -6.53 16.44 -2.08
N ARG A 118 -6.49 15.13 -2.38
CA ARG A 118 -7.66 14.27 -2.26
C ARG A 118 -7.85 13.84 -0.81
N ALA A 119 -9.03 14.18 -0.26
CA ALA A 119 -9.50 13.70 1.02
C ALA A 119 -10.33 12.41 0.86
N TYR A 120 -10.35 11.58 1.90
CA TYR A 120 -11.19 10.38 2.03
C TYR A 120 -11.97 10.48 3.35
N LYS A 121 -12.97 11.35 3.36
CA LYS A 121 -13.64 11.81 4.59
C LYS A 121 -14.48 10.75 5.29
N THR A 122 -14.88 9.70 4.58
CA THR A 122 -15.77 8.66 5.09
C THR A 122 -15.12 7.28 5.06
N PHE A 123 -15.58 6.38 5.94
CA PHE A 123 -15.20 4.97 5.90
C PHE A 123 -15.50 4.30 4.55
N GLY A 124 -16.61 4.72 3.90
CA GLY A 124 -17.00 4.23 2.58
C GLY A 124 -16.00 4.57 1.50
N GLU A 125 -15.50 5.82 1.47
CA GLU A 125 -14.49 6.25 0.49
C GLU A 125 -13.16 5.52 0.67
N ILE A 126 -12.73 5.26 1.92
CA ILE A 126 -11.51 4.50 2.19
C ILE A 126 -11.71 3.01 1.83
N ARG A 127 -12.88 2.43 2.16
CA ARG A 127 -13.25 1.09 1.70
C ARG A 127 -13.16 0.98 0.18
N ASP A 128 -13.69 1.96 -0.54
CA ASP A 128 -13.70 1.94 -2.01
C ASP A 128 -12.31 2.17 -2.61
N LEU A 129 -11.45 2.96 -1.93
CA LEU A 129 -10.02 3.08 -2.26
C LEU A 129 -9.33 1.70 -2.22
N ILE A 130 -9.52 0.95 -1.12
CA ILE A 130 -8.87 -0.35 -0.92
C ILE A 130 -9.49 -1.40 -1.85
N SER A 131 -10.82 -1.52 -1.87
CA SER A 131 -11.51 -2.57 -2.61
C SER A 131 -11.36 -2.44 -4.12
N ARG A 132 -10.94 -1.29 -4.63
CA ARG A 132 -10.66 -1.10 -6.06
C ARG A 132 -9.45 -1.92 -6.52
N THR A 133 -8.43 -2.07 -5.69
CA THR A 133 -7.13 -2.62 -6.09
C THR A 133 -6.73 -3.89 -5.35
N ALA A 134 -7.37 -4.21 -4.22
CA ALA A 134 -6.91 -5.28 -3.34
C ALA A 134 -6.91 -6.65 -4.01
N PHE A 135 -7.94 -7.03 -4.76
CA PHE A 135 -7.96 -8.33 -5.42
C PHE A 135 -7.05 -8.39 -6.66
N THR A 136 -6.83 -7.25 -7.33
CA THR A 136 -5.80 -7.12 -8.38
C THR A 136 -4.40 -7.35 -7.80
N GLN A 137 -4.11 -6.80 -6.61
CA GLN A 137 -2.86 -7.05 -5.89
C GLN A 137 -2.64 -8.53 -5.59
N LEU A 138 -3.70 -9.29 -5.37
CA LEU A 138 -3.68 -10.73 -5.17
C LEU A 138 -3.74 -11.53 -6.50
N ARG A 139 -3.49 -10.86 -7.64
CA ARG A 139 -3.49 -11.47 -8.98
C ARG A 139 -4.79 -12.22 -9.30
N TYR A 140 -5.91 -11.74 -8.77
CA TYR A 140 -7.23 -12.36 -8.90
C TYR A 140 -7.29 -13.81 -8.42
N SER A 141 -6.35 -14.25 -7.56
CA SER A 141 -6.26 -15.62 -7.06
C SER A 141 -7.05 -15.78 -5.75
N THR A 142 -8.05 -16.67 -5.78
CA THR A 142 -8.83 -17.03 -4.59
C THR A 142 -7.97 -17.71 -3.52
N VAL A 143 -6.96 -18.50 -3.93
CA VAL A 143 -6.05 -19.16 -2.99
C VAL A 143 -5.20 -18.12 -2.25
N ILE A 144 -4.65 -17.14 -2.97
CA ILE A 144 -3.89 -16.06 -2.36
C ILE A 144 -4.80 -15.21 -1.46
N LEU A 145 -6.05 -14.97 -1.85
CA LEU A 145 -7.03 -14.27 -1.02
C LEU A 145 -7.26 -14.99 0.31
N ILE A 146 -7.55 -16.29 0.28
CA ILE A 146 -7.76 -17.09 1.50
C ILE A 146 -6.51 -17.06 2.38
N GLY A 147 -5.32 -17.26 1.79
CA GLY A 147 -4.05 -17.17 2.51
C GLY A 147 -3.82 -15.79 3.14
N THR A 148 -4.16 -14.71 2.41
CA THR A 148 -4.04 -13.34 2.91
C THR A 148 -5.00 -13.10 4.08
N LEU A 149 -6.27 -13.50 3.97
CA LEU A 149 -7.25 -13.32 5.04
C LEU A 149 -6.89 -14.15 6.28
N ALA A 150 -6.42 -15.39 6.09
CA ALA A 150 -5.94 -16.23 7.18
C ALA A 150 -4.69 -15.63 7.85
N GLY A 151 -3.73 -15.15 7.05
CA GLY A 151 -2.54 -14.46 7.57
C GLY A 151 -2.89 -13.18 8.34
N MET A 152 -3.81 -12.37 7.83
CA MET A 152 -4.31 -11.17 8.51
C MET A 152 -4.99 -11.52 9.84
N PHE A 153 -5.81 -12.58 9.85
CA PHE A 153 -6.43 -13.05 11.07
C PHE A 153 -5.39 -13.54 12.09
N LEU A 154 -4.47 -14.40 11.69
CA LEU A 154 -3.44 -14.94 12.57
C LEU A 154 -2.51 -13.85 13.13
N THR A 155 -2.14 -12.87 12.30
CA THR A 155 -1.20 -11.82 12.70
C THR A 155 -1.85 -10.76 13.58
N TYR A 156 -3.08 -10.32 13.26
CA TYR A 156 -3.68 -9.15 13.88
C TYR A 156 -4.83 -9.46 14.83
N VAL A 157 -5.57 -10.54 14.62
CA VAL A 157 -6.76 -10.85 15.42
C VAL A 157 -6.46 -11.91 16.47
N ALA A 158 -5.78 -12.99 16.10
CA ALA A 158 -5.48 -14.09 17.00
C ALA A 158 -4.72 -13.64 18.27
N PRO A 159 -3.73 -12.73 18.24
CA PRO A 159 -3.07 -12.24 19.45
C PRO A 159 -4.05 -11.58 20.43
N VAL A 160 -5.01 -10.80 19.93
CA VAL A 160 -6.02 -10.16 20.80
C VAL A 160 -6.94 -11.20 21.42
N LEU A 161 -7.34 -12.22 20.68
CA LEU A 161 -8.15 -13.33 21.20
C LEU A 161 -7.39 -14.14 22.23
N LEU A 162 -6.08 -14.37 22.04
CA LEU A 162 -5.22 -15.06 23.01
C LEU A 162 -5.10 -14.33 24.35
N VAL A 163 -5.19 -12.99 24.35
CA VAL A 163 -5.24 -12.22 25.62
C VAL A 163 -6.45 -12.60 26.48
N LEU A 164 -7.53 -13.10 25.87
CA LEU A 164 -8.74 -13.55 26.55
C LEU A 164 -8.70 -15.04 26.91
N ALA A 165 -7.63 -15.78 26.59
CA ALA A 165 -7.50 -17.19 26.87
C ALA A 165 -7.43 -17.47 28.38
N HIS A 166 -7.86 -18.66 28.80
CA HIS A 166 -7.80 -19.09 30.20
C HIS A 166 -6.36 -19.45 30.61
N ASP A 167 -5.57 -19.99 29.66
CA ASP A 167 -4.17 -20.36 29.90
C ASP A 167 -3.28 -19.13 30.07
N PRO A 168 -2.52 -19.01 31.18
CA PRO A 168 -1.68 -17.84 31.43
C PRO A 168 -0.57 -17.63 30.42
N ILE A 169 -0.02 -18.72 29.85
CA ILE A 169 1.07 -18.64 28.86
C ILE A 169 0.51 -18.10 27.54
N ALA A 170 -0.62 -18.64 27.08
CA ALA A 170 -1.28 -18.16 25.87
C ALA A 170 -1.65 -16.66 25.98
N ARG A 171 -2.15 -16.24 27.15
CA ARG A 171 -2.49 -14.85 27.46
C ARG A 171 -1.27 -13.93 27.40
N LEU A 172 -0.16 -14.36 28.01
CA LEU A 172 1.10 -13.60 27.98
C LEU A 172 1.63 -13.46 26.55
N LEU A 173 1.65 -14.56 25.78
CA LEU A 173 2.11 -14.54 24.38
C LEU A 173 1.21 -13.66 23.52
N GLY A 174 -0.10 -13.72 23.71
CA GLY A 174 -1.06 -12.85 23.03
C GLY A 174 -0.81 -11.37 23.31
N PHE A 175 -0.58 -11.02 24.58
CA PHE A 175 -0.26 -9.65 24.97
C PHE A 175 1.06 -9.16 24.38
N ILE A 176 2.12 -9.98 24.43
CA ILE A 176 3.42 -9.64 23.82
C ILE A 176 3.27 -9.41 22.32
N ALA A 177 2.59 -10.32 21.61
CA ALA A 177 2.37 -10.19 20.19
C ALA A 177 1.57 -8.92 19.82
N TRP A 178 0.50 -8.63 20.57
CA TRP A 178 -0.30 -7.42 20.38
C TRP A 178 0.51 -6.15 20.67
N PHE A 179 1.31 -6.17 21.72
CA PHE A 179 2.20 -5.05 22.06
C PHE A 179 3.24 -4.79 20.98
N LEU A 180 3.92 -5.84 20.47
CA LEU A 180 4.89 -5.72 19.38
C LEU A 180 4.25 -5.22 18.10
N MET A 181 3.03 -5.67 17.80
CA MET A 181 2.24 -5.19 16.68
C MET A 181 1.93 -3.68 16.81
N ALA A 182 1.50 -3.23 18.00
CA ALA A 182 1.29 -1.81 18.25
C ALA A 182 2.58 -1.00 18.11
N LEU A 183 3.72 -1.50 18.60
CA LEU A 183 5.02 -0.86 18.42
C LEU A 183 5.42 -0.74 16.94
N SER A 184 5.16 -1.78 16.14
CA SER A 184 5.48 -1.78 14.71
C SER A 184 4.72 -0.71 13.91
N PHE A 185 3.53 -0.32 14.38
CA PHE A 185 2.70 0.73 13.76
C PHE A 185 3.12 2.16 14.16
N LEU A 186 3.80 2.34 15.29
CA LEU A 186 4.16 3.67 15.79
C LEU A 186 4.94 4.55 14.79
N PRO A 187 5.91 4.04 14.01
CA PRO A 187 6.60 4.86 13.01
C PRO A 187 5.64 5.50 12.00
N THR A 188 4.63 4.74 11.57
CA THR A 188 3.61 5.21 10.63
C THR A 188 2.68 6.23 11.27
N ALA A 189 2.23 5.98 12.50
CA ALA A 189 1.42 6.93 13.26
C ALA A 189 2.17 8.26 13.47
N ARG A 190 3.47 8.21 13.79
CA ARG A 190 4.35 9.40 13.92
C ARG A 190 4.53 10.11 12.58
N PHE A 191 4.67 9.38 11.49
CA PHE A 191 4.77 9.96 10.15
C PHE A 191 3.54 10.81 9.82
N TYR A 192 2.34 10.34 10.16
CA TYR A 192 1.08 11.06 9.99
C TYR A 192 0.77 12.07 11.10
N ARG A 193 1.57 12.13 12.17
CA ARG A 193 1.29 12.94 13.39
C ARG A 193 -0.06 12.65 14.02
N VAL A 194 -0.53 11.42 13.92
CA VAL A 194 -1.71 10.97 14.64
C VAL A 194 -1.33 10.44 16.03
N SER A 195 -2.31 10.43 16.93
CA SER A 195 -2.10 9.97 18.31
C SER A 195 -1.59 8.53 18.37
N PRO A 196 -0.59 8.20 19.22
CA PRO A 196 -0.15 6.83 19.46
C PRO A 196 -1.24 5.89 19.96
N VAL A 197 -2.34 6.42 20.49
CA VAL A 197 -3.53 5.64 20.91
C VAL A 197 -4.12 4.81 19.76
N TRP A 198 -3.88 5.18 18.51
CA TRP A 198 -4.28 4.39 17.35
C TRP A 198 -3.49 3.09 17.22
N ALA A 199 -2.29 2.97 17.78
CA ALA A 199 -1.44 1.80 17.61
C ALA A 199 -2.04 0.49 18.16
N PRO A 200 -2.56 0.42 19.37
CA PRO A 200 -3.23 -0.78 19.88
C PRO A 200 -4.53 -1.11 19.12
N LEU A 201 -5.10 -0.18 18.35
CA LEU A 201 -6.30 -0.41 17.53
C LEU A 201 -5.99 -0.98 16.13
N LEU A 202 -4.71 -1.26 15.83
CA LEU A 202 -4.32 -1.86 14.55
C LEU A 202 -5.09 -3.15 14.20
N PRO A 203 -5.47 -4.05 15.15
CA PRO A 203 -6.33 -5.19 14.84
C PRO A 203 -7.68 -4.81 14.22
N LEU A 204 -8.33 -3.76 14.69
CA LEU A 204 -9.60 -3.27 14.11
C LEU A 204 -9.39 -2.72 12.69
N MET A 205 -8.28 -2.02 12.48
CA MET A 205 -7.90 -1.56 11.13
C MET A 205 -7.66 -2.76 10.21
N ALA A 206 -6.94 -3.79 10.68
CA ALA A 206 -6.69 -5.01 9.91
C ALA A 206 -7.98 -5.75 9.54
N LEU A 207 -8.97 -5.82 10.43
CA LEU A 207 -10.30 -6.35 10.13
C LEU A 207 -11.00 -5.55 9.03
N PHE A 208 -10.94 -4.22 9.09
CA PHE A 208 -11.49 -3.36 8.05
C PHE A 208 -10.82 -3.60 6.69
N TYR A 209 -9.48 -3.71 6.66
CA TYR A 209 -8.72 -4.00 5.44
C TYR A 209 -9.02 -5.39 4.90
N SER A 210 -9.15 -6.41 5.76
CA SER A 210 -9.53 -7.76 5.38
C SER A 210 -10.93 -7.79 4.76
N TRP A 211 -11.89 -7.10 5.37
CA TRP A 211 -13.23 -6.94 4.83
C TRP A 211 -13.24 -6.22 3.46
N ALA A 212 -12.50 -5.11 3.33
CA ALA A 212 -12.40 -4.39 2.07
C ALA A 212 -11.72 -5.22 0.98
N THR A 213 -10.74 -6.06 1.34
CA THR A 213 -10.08 -7.01 0.44
C THR A 213 -11.04 -8.10 -0.03
N TRP A 214 -11.81 -8.69 0.89
CA TRP A 214 -12.89 -9.62 0.54
C TRP A 214 -13.92 -8.97 -0.38
N LEU A 215 -14.36 -7.76 -0.07
CA LEU A 215 -15.30 -7.01 -0.89
C LEU A 215 -14.75 -6.75 -2.31
N SER A 216 -13.45 -6.52 -2.45
CA SER A 216 -12.77 -6.39 -3.74
C SER A 216 -12.96 -7.64 -4.61
N ALA A 217 -12.74 -8.82 -4.04
CA ALA A 217 -12.93 -10.09 -4.72
C ALA A 217 -14.41 -10.34 -5.05
N TRP A 218 -15.30 -10.09 -4.11
CA TRP A 218 -16.75 -10.20 -4.30
C TRP A 218 -17.24 -9.32 -5.46
N ARG A 219 -16.81 -8.06 -5.51
CA ARG A 219 -17.14 -7.14 -6.61
C ARG A 219 -16.61 -7.64 -7.95
N TYR A 220 -15.41 -8.22 -7.98
CA TYR A 220 -14.84 -8.81 -9.17
C TYR A 220 -15.68 -10.01 -9.66
N TRP A 221 -16.02 -10.96 -8.79
CA TRP A 221 -16.82 -12.14 -9.16
C TRP A 221 -18.25 -11.80 -9.57
N THR A 222 -18.81 -10.71 -9.07
CA THR A 222 -20.17 -10.23 -9.43
C THR A 222 -20.16 -9.26 -10.62
N GLY A 223 -19.04 -9.08 -11.31
CA GLY A 223 -18.93 -8.16 -12.45
C GLY A 223 -19.01 -6.67 -12.10
N LYS A 224 -18.96 -6.32 -10.79
CA LYS A 224 -18.99 -4.94 -10.29
C LYS A 224 -17.59 -4.44 -9.92
N GLY A 225 -16.54 -5.11 -10.42
CA GLY A 225 -15.14 -4.82 -10.07
C GLY A 225 -14.66 -3.47 -10.57
N GLY A 226 -13.77 -2.85 -9.80
CA GLY A 226 -12.89 -1.77 -10.21
C GLY A 226 -13.54 -0.56 -10.90
N LEU A 227 -14.49 0.12 -10.28
CA LEU A 227 -14.99 1.39 -10.81
C LEU A 227 -13.94 2.50 -10.63
N TRP A 228 -13.43 3.04 -11.74
CA TRP A 228 -12.61 4.23 -11.75
C TRP A 228 -13.33 5.35 -12.50
N LYS A 229 -13.65 6.46 -11.80
CA LYS A 229 -14.38 7.61 -12.37
C LYS A 229 -15.66 7.19 -13.14
N GLY A 230 -16.42 6.24 -12.59
CA GLY A 230 -17.67 5.75 -13.19
C GLY A 230 -17.49 4.74 -14.33
N ARG A 231 -16.26 4.34 -14.67
CA ARG A 231 -15.97 3.30 -15.67
C ARG A 231 -15.59 2.01 -14.98
N ALA A 232 -16.26 0.90 -15.29
CA ALA A 232 -15.82 -0.42 -14.89
C ALA A 232 -14.53 -0.76 -15.63
N GLN A 233 -13.47 -1.11 -14.92
CA GLN A 233 -12.30 -1.70 -15.52
C GLN A 233 -12.66 -3.15 -15.82
N ALA A 234 -12.97 -3.45 -17.09
CA ALA A 234 -13.21 -4.81 -17.52
C ALA A 234 -11.98 -5.67 -17.21
N PRO A 235 -12.16 -6.94 -16.73
CA PRO A 235 -11.06 -7.88 -16.71
C PRO A 235 -10.52 -7.96 -18.15
N GLY A 236 -9.23 -7.63 -18.31
CA GLY A 236 -8.58 -7.82 -19.59
C GLY A 236 -8.77 -9.27 -20.02
N ASN A 237 -9.37 -9.51 -21.18
CA ASN A 237 -9.34 -10.81 -21.83
C ASN A 237 -7.85 -11.20 -21.97
N LYS A 238 -7.41 -12.11 -21.12
CA LYS A 238 -6.18 -12.89 -21.33
C LYS A 238 -6.56 -14.20 -21.96
#